data_1ce5dd8b221ad5f6a9d5d8655cdddbff
#
_entry.id   1ce5dd8b221ad5f6a9d5d8655cdddbff
#
_cell.length_a   1.000
_cell.length_b   1.000
_cell.length_c   1.000
_cell.angle_alpha   90.00
_cell.angle_beta   90.00
_cell.angle_gamma   90.00
#
_symmetry.space_group_name_H-M   'P 1'
#
loop_
_entity.id
_entity.type
_entity.pdbx_description
1 polymer ?
#
loop_
_entity_poly.entity_id
_entity_poly.type
_entity_poly.pdbx_seq_one_letter_code
_entity_poly.pdbx_strand_id
1 'polypeptide(L)'
;MGFSDEDKIGTIQPHDDALVIILRIGGYDVKRVMVDQGSTTEIMYPDLFKGLNLKTEDLTPYNSPLVSFEGKVIIPKGQIRLPVQTGSETVEVDFIVVDTYSPYTAIVARPWLHTLGAVFSTLHQKIKYLSRGKIEEILGDQTMARQCMIAAI
;
A
#
# COMPACT_ATOMS: atom_id res chain seq x y z
N MET A 1 -15.97 -7.73 -13.05
CA MET A 1 -15.54 -6.63 -12.17
C MET A 1 -14.68 -5.67 -12.97
N GLY A 2 -15.01 -4.41 -13.00
CA GLY A 2 -14.28 -3.38 -13.75
C GLY A 2 -14.68 -1.98 -13.31
N PHE A 3 -14.21 -0.98 -14.04
CA PHE A 3 -14.49 0.42 -13.73
C PHE A 3 -15.34 1.06 -14.82
N SER A 4 -16.27 1.94 -14.42
CA SER A 4 -17.20 2.64 -15.29
C SER A 4 -17.16 4.14 -15.01
N ASP A 5 -17.92 4.93 -15.78
CA ASP A 5 -18.02 6.37 -15.55
C ASP A 5 -18.62 6.71 -14.19
N GLU A 6 -19.48 5.85 -13.65
CA GLU A 6 -20.03 6.05 -12.30
C GLU A 6 -18.95 6.06 -11.23
N ASP A 7 -17.86 5.32 -11.45
CA ASP A 7 -16.75 5.25 -10.50
C ASP A 7 -15.93 6.55 -10.44
N LYS A 8 -16.12 7.46 -11.41
CA LYS A 8 -15.47 8.78 -11.40
C LYS A 8 -16.16 9.78 -10.49
N ILE A 9 -17.39 9.49 -10.06
CA ILE A 9 -18.16 10.40 -9.22
C ILE A 9 -17.42 10.61 -7.90
N GLY A 10 -17.17 11.88 -7.57
CA GLY A 10 -16.45 12.25 -6.36
C GLY A 10 -14.92 12.33 -6.50
N THR A 11 -14.36 11.96 -7.66
CA THR A 11 -12.93 12.12 -7.88
C THR A 11 -12.61 13.52 -8.42
N ILE A 12 -11.40 14.00 -8.11
CA ILE A 12 -10.90 15.31 -8.54
C ILE A 12 -10.06 15.12 -9.80
N GLN A 13 -10.29 15.96 -10.81
CA GLN A 13 -9.52 15.96 -12.05
C GLN A 13 -8.37 16.97 -11.96
N PRO A 14 -7.18 16.70 -12.56
CA PRO A 14 -6.76 15.49 -13.27
C PRO A 14 -6.44 14.34 -12.31
N HIS A 15 -6.35 13.10 -12.83
CA HIS A 15 -6.18 11.87 -12.04
C HIS A 15 -4.75 11.35 -12.08
N ASP A 16 -3.80 12.22 -11.85
CA ASP A 16 -2.37 11.84 -11.79
C ASP A 16 -1.86 11.61 -10.35
N ASP A 17 -2.75 11.69 -9.36
CA ASP A 17 -2.42 11.39 -7.98
C ASP A 17 -2.23 9.87 -7.79
N ALA A 18 -1.24 9.50 -6.98
CA ALA A 18 -1.08 8.11 -6.55
C ALA A 18 -2.32 7.62 -5.80
N LEU A 19 -2.61 6.33 -5.90
CA LEU A 19 -3.68 5.74 -5.11
C LEU A 19 -3.19 5.50 -3.68
N VAL A 20 -3.69 6.30 -2.74
CA VAL A 20 -3.32 6.24 -1.32
C VAL A 20 -4.56 5.91 -0.52
N ILE A 21 -4.45 4.92 0.34
CA ILE A 21 -5.58 4.34 1.06
C ILE A 21 -5.27 4.19 2.55
N ILE A 22 -6.32 3.87 3.31
CA ILE A 22 -6.21 3.42 4.69
C ILE A 22 -6.42 1.92 4.68
N LEU A 23 -5.49 1.18 5.29
CA LEU A 23 -5.59 -0.28 5.41
C LEU A 23 -5.41 -0.70 6.85
N ARG A 24 -6.08 -1.79 7.23
CA ARG A 24 -5.88 -2.40 8.54
C ARG A 24 -4.72 -3.38 8.45
N ILE A 25 -3.59 -3.00 9.02
CA ILE A 25 -2.35 -3.78 8.99
C ILE A 25 -1.98 -4.15 10.43
N GLY A 26 -1.80 -5.44 10.70
CA GLY A 26 -1.42 -5.90 12.03
C GLY A 26 -2.41 -5.52 13.12
N GLY A 27 -3.68 -5.35 12.77
CA GLY A 27 -4.73 -4.98 13.72
C GLY A 27 -4.89 -3.47 13.95
N TYR A 28 -4.20 -2.63 13.20
CA TYR A 28 -4.27 -1.17 13.30
C TYR A 28 -4.68 -0.53 11.99
N ASP A 29 -5.46 0.54 12.06
CA ASP A 29 -5.81 1.34 10.89
C ASP A 29 -4.62 2.21 10.50
N VAL A 30 -4.01 1.88 9.37
CA VAL A 30 -2.79 2.52 8.88
C VAL A 30 -3.14 3.45 7.74
N LYS A 31 -2.80 4.73 7.92
CA LYS A 31 -3.01 5.76 6.89
C LYS A 31 -1.80 5.85 5.97
N ARG A 32 -1.96 6.55 4.85
CA ARG A 32 -0.90 6.84 3.88
C ARG A 32 -0.23 5.59 3.31
N VAL A 33 -1.06 4.59 2.99
CA VAL A 33 -0.60 3.38 2.31
C VAL A 33 -0.74 3.60 0.81
N MET A 34 0.37 3.55 0.09
CA MET A 34 0.37 3.67 -1.37
C MET A 34 0.14 2.31 -2.01
N VAL A 35 -0.72 2.27 -3.03
CA VAL A 35 -0.93 1.07 -3.85
C VAL A 35 -0.12 1.23 -5.14
N ASP A 36 0.81 0.32 -5.38
CA ASP A 36 1.70 0.36 -6.54
C ASP A 36 1.60 -0.94 -7.33
N GLN A 37 0.85 -0.91 -8.42
CA GLN A 37 0.68 -2.05 -9.32
C GLN A 37 1.98 -2.41 -10.05
N GLY A 38 2.85 -1.44 -10.27
CA GLY A 38 4.12 -1.66 -10.96
C GLY A 38 5.16 -2.36 -10.12
N SER A 39 4.99 -2.37 -8.78
CA SER A 39 5.94 -2.98 -7.88
C SER A 39 5.62 -4.45 -7.62
N THR A 40 6.67 -5.25 -7.40
CA THR A 40 6.55 -6.66 -7.01
C THR A 40 6.80 -6.88 -5.52
N THR A 41 7.05 -5.80 -4.76
CA THR A 41 7.49 -5.88 -3.36
C THR A 41 6.66 -4.95 -2.50
N GLU A 42 6.07 -5.50 -1.43
CA GLU A 42 5.45 -4.70 -0.37
C GLU A 42 6.54 -4.11 0.52
N ILE A 43 6.41 -2.84 0.91
CA ILE A 43 7.43 -2.12 1.68
C ILE A 43 6.81 -1.50 2.92
N MET A 44 7.54 -1.58 4.04
CA MET A 44 7.20 -0.88 5.28
C MET A 44 8.26 0.18 5.56
N TYR A 45 7.81 1.42 5.78
CA TYR A 45 8.67 2.56 6.08
C TYR A 45 8.80 2.79 7.59
N PRO A 46 9.78 3.59 8.04
CA PRO A 46 10.09 3.75 9.46
C PRO A 46 8.92 4.20 10.34
N ASP A 47 8.06 5.08 9.85
CA ASP A 47 6.91 5.57 10.64
C ASP A 47 5.99 4.43 11.06
N LEU A 48 5.71 3.50 10.14
CA LEU A 48 4.85 2.36 10.47
C LEU A 48 5.59 1.37 11.37
N PHE A 49 6.87 1.11 11.09
CA PHE A 49 7.67 0.22 11.92
C PHE A 49 7.67 0.67 13.38
N LYS A 50 7.87 1.97 13.61
CA LYS A 50 7.82 2.55 14.96
C LYS A 50 6.41 2.53 15.53
N GLY A 51 5.42 2.88 14.71
CA GLY A 51 4.02 2.94 15.15
C GLY A 51 3.46 1.61 15.60
N LEU A 52 3.93 0.51 15.02
CA LEU A 52 3.54 -0.84 15.42
C LEU A 52 4.39 -1.40 16.57
N ASN A 53 5.30 -0.61 17.13
CA ASN A 53 6.23 -1.03 18.19
C ASN A 53 7.07 -2.25 17.80
N LEU A 54 7.42 -2.36 16.53
CA LEU A 54 8.25 -3.45 16.06
C LEU A 54 9.72 -3.21 16.39
N LYS A 55 10.44 -4.30 16.61
CA LYS A 55 11.87 -4.28 16.91
C LYS A 55 12.62 -5.11 15.87
N THR A 56 13.91 -4.87 15.76
CA THR A 56 14.76 -5.61 14.82
C THR A 56 14.67 -7.13 15.05
N GLU A 57 14.49 -7.57 16.29
CA GLU A 57 14.34 -8.98 16.62
C GLU A 57 13.06 -9.62 16.03
N ASP A 58 12.06 -8.80 15.72
CA ASP A 58 10.80 -9.27 15.12
C ASP A 58 10.95 -9.59 13.63
N LEU A 59 12.06 -9.18 13.02
CA LEU A 59 12.27 -9.30 11.59
C LEU A 59 13.03 -10.58 11.25
N THR A 60 12.66 -11.18 10.11
CA THR A 60 13.46 -12.25 9.50
C THR A 60 14.44 -11.64 8.49
N PRO A 61 15.60 -12.29 8.26
CA PRO A 61 16.57 -11.74 7.30
C PRO A 61 16.02 -11.64 5.89
N TYR A 62 16.39 -10.58 5.18
CA TYR A 62 16.13 -10.38 3.77
C TYR A 62 17.40 -9.83 3.14
N ASN A 63 18.04 -10.63 2.30
CA ASN A 63 19.43 -10.35 1.86
C ASN A 63 19.53 -9.72 0.46
N SER A 64 18.39 -9.49 -0.19
CA SER A 64 18.39 -8.89 -1.53
C SER A 64 18.29 -7.36 -1.43
N PRO A 65 19.14 -6.61 -2.14
CA PRO A 65 19.02 -5.17 -2.17
C PRO A 65 17.78 -4.75 -2.97
N LEU A 66 17.23 -3.60 -2.61
CA LEU A 66 16.15 -2.95 -3.36
C LEU A 66 16.73 -1.77 -4.15
N VAL A 67 16.16 -1.51 -5.32
CA VAL A 67 16.57 -0.36 -6.13
C VAL A 67 15.39 0.60 -6.21
N SER A 68 15.60 1.87 -5.80
CA SER A 68 14.60 2.91 -5.89
C SER A 68 14.48 3.42 -7.32
N PHE A 69 13.44 4.23 -7.61
CA PHE A 69 13.27 4.89 -8.89
C PHE A 69 14.46 5.76 -9.28
N GLU A 70 15.18 6.29 -8.30
CA GLU A 70 16.36 7.12 -8.52
C GLU A 70 17.64 6.30 -8.76
N GLY A 71 17.53 4.98 -8.81
CA GLY A 71 18.67 4.10 -8.98
C GLY A 71 19.48 3.86 -7.72
N LYS A 72 19.04 4.36 -6.57
CA LYS A 72 19.71 4.12 -5.30
C LYS A 72 19.47 2.71 -4.81
N VAL A 73 20.52 2.07 -4.33
CA VAL A 73 20.43 0.76 -3.68
C VAL A 73 20.07 0.97 -2.21
N ILE A 74 19.01 0.30 -1.79
CA ILE A 74 18.52 0.32 -0.41
C ILE A 74 18.73 -1.07 0.18
N ILE A 75 19.41 -1.15 1.32
CA ILE A 75 19.62 -2.40 2.03
C ILE A 75 18.50 -2.54 3.06
N PRO A 76 17.63 -3.57 2.95
CA PRO A 76 16.53 -3.76 3.89
C PRO A 76 17.05 -4.09 5.30
N LYS A 77 16.25 -3.69 6.30
CA LYS A 77 16.47 -4.12 7.69
C LYS A 77 16.07 -5.58 7.89
N GLY A 78 15.15 -6.08 7.09
CA GLY A 78 14.60 -7.42 7.16
C GLY A 78 13.19 -7.45 6.59
N GLN A 79 12.47 -8.52 6.89
CA GLN A 79 11.07 -8.63 6.46
C GLN A 79 10.20 -9.11 7.60
N ILE A 80 8.90 -8.81 7.51
CA ILE A 80 7.91 -9.24 8.49
C ILE A 80 6.60 -9.58 7.77
N ARG A 81 5.96 -10.66 8.20
CA ARG A 81 4.62 -11.03 7.71
C ARG A 81 3.57 -10.50 8.67
N LEU A 82 2.64 -9.72 8.14
CA LEU A 82 1.53 -9.16 8.91
C LEU A 82 0.22 -9.39 8.17
N PRO A 83 -0.89 -9.57 8.92
CA PRO A 83 -2.22 -9.64 8.30
C PRO A 83 -2.66 -8.26 7.82
N VAL A 84 -3.20 -8.21 6.62
CA VAL A 84 -3.83 -7.02 6.04
C VAL A 84 -5.30 -7.34 5.84
N GLN A 85 -6.16 -6.66 6.58
CA GLN A 85 -7.59 -6.90 6.55
C GLN A 85 -8.30 -5.85 5.72
N THR A 86 -9.13 -6.32 4.79
CA THR A 86 -9.98 -5.48 3.94
C THR A 86 -11.41 -6.03 4.03
N GLY A 87 -12.29 -5.31 4.72
CA GLY A 87 -13.63 -5.82 4.95
C GLY A 87 -13.58 -7.17 5.67
N SER A 88 -14.15 -8.20 5.04
CA SER A 88 -14.14 -9.56 5.60
C SER A 88 -12.97 -10.42 5.15
N GLU A 89 -12.10 -9.89 4.29
CA GLU A 89 -10.94 -10.61 3.75
C GLU A 89 -9.69 -10.26 4.54
N THR A 90 -8.86 -11.28 4.83
CA THR A 90 -7.55 -11.08 5.45
C THR A 90 -6.50 -11.76 4.58
N VAL A 91 -5.48 -10.99 4.19
CA VAL A 91 -4.36 -11.47 3.38
C VAL A 91 -3.10 -11.29 4.18
N GLU A 92 -2.31 -12.38 4.32
CA GLU A 92 -0.98 -12.29 4.93
C GLU A 92 -0.01 -11.68 3.92
N VAL A 93 0.68 -10.62 4.34
CA VAL A 93 1.58 -9.87 3.47
C VAL A 93 2.97 -9.85 4.06
N ASP A 94 3.97 -10.14 3.23
CA ASP A 94 5.38 -10.05 3.59
C ASP A 94 5.89 -8.65 3.25
N PHE A 95 6.09 -7.82 4.28
CA PHE A 95 6.63 -6.48 4.12
C PHE A 95 8.15 -6.50 4.25
N ILE A 96 8.82 -5.86 3.30
CA ILE A 96 10.24 -5.59 3.40
C ILE A 96 10.40 -4.27 4.17
N VAL A 97 11.10 -4.32 5.29
CA VAL A 97 11.29 -3.17 6.17
C VAL A 97 12.54 -2.41 5.76
N VAL A 98 12.37 -1.12 5.50
CA VAL A 98 13.47 -0.25 5.09
C VAL A 98 13.64 0.90 6.09
N ASP A 99 14.84 1.49 6.12
CA ASP A 99 15.16 2.62 6.98
C ASP A 99 15.45 3.86 6.14
N THR A 100 14.52 4.16 5.25
CA THR A 100 14.61 5.30 4.35
C THR A 100 13.36 6.15 4.54
N TYR A 101 13.52 7.46 4.60
CA TYR A 101 12.38 8.36 4.73
C TYR A 101 11.41 8.21 3.56
N SER A 102 10.13 8.22 3.88
CA SER A 102 9.06 8.31 2.90
C SER A 102 7.86 9.00 3.56
N PRO A 103 7.09 9.80 2.81
CA PRO A 103 5.83 10.33 3.30
C PRO A 103 4.75 9.24 3.45
N TYR A 104 4.95 8.08 2.83
CA TYR A 104 4.06 6.94 2.97
C TYR A 104 4.46 6.09 4.17
N THR A 105 3.48 5.37 4.71
CA THR A 105 3.73 4.41 5.80
C THR A 105 4.12 3.05 5.25
N ALA A 106 3.53 2.67 4.13
CA ALA A 106 3.77 1.39 3.48
C ALA A 106 3.42 1.48 2.00
N ILE A 107 3.92 0.52 1.24
CA ILE A 107 3.51 0.27 -0.14
C ILE A 107 2.95 -1.15 -0.19
N VAL A 108 1.73 -1.30 -0.72
CA VAL A 108 1.18 -2.59 -1.11
C VAL A 108 1.24 -2.70 -2.63
N ALA A 109 1.56 -3.88 -3.12
CA ALA A 109 1.98 -4.09 -4.49
C ALA A 109 1.23 -5.26 -5.13
N ARG A 110 1.74 -5.75 -6.27
CA ARG A 110 1.09 -6.84 -6.99
C ARG A 110 0.81 -8.09 -6.16
N PRO A 111 1.69 -8.56 -5.25
CA PRO A 111 1.37 -9.77 -4.51
C PRO A 111 0.08 -9.66 -3.71
N TRP A 112 -0.13 -8.53 -3.01
CA TRP A 112 -1.37 -8.30 -2.28
C TRP A 112 -2.56 -8.18 -3.22
N LEU A 113 -2.43 -7.40 -4.30
CA LEU A 113 -3.49 -7.20 -5.29
C LEU A 113 -3.91 -8.53 -5.93
N HIS A 114 -2.94 -9.38 -6.29
CA HIS A 114 -3.22 -10.68 -6.89
C HIS A 114 -3.91 -11.63 -5.91
N THR A 115 -3.44 -11.68 -4.67
CA THR A 115 -4.04 -12.55 -3.65
C THR A 115 -5.47 -12.12 -3.36
N LEU A 116 -5.73 -10.82 -3.31
CA LEU A 116 -7.06 -10.26 -3.11
C LEU A 116 -7.96 -10.42 -4.35
N GLY A 117 -7.37 -10.67 -5.53
CA GLY A 117 -8.09 -10.71 -6.79
C GLY A 117 -8.63 -9.33 -7.18
N ALA A 118 -7.90 -8.29 -6.83
CA ALA A 118 -8.35 -6.92 -6.98
C ALA A 118 -7.98 -6.32 -8.34
N VAL A 119 -8.81 -5.39 -8.80
CA VAL A 119 -8.46 -4.46 -9.87
C VAL A 119 -8.51 -3.05 -9.30
N PHE A 120 -7.61 -2.18 -9.78
CA PHE A 120 -7.60 -0.82 -9.29
C PHE A 120 -7.38 0.19 -10.42
N SER A 121 -7.71 1.44 -10.13
CA SER A 121 -7.54 2.54 -11.06
C SER A 121 -7.23 3.83 -10.31
N THR A 122 -6.11 4.47 -10.64
CA THR A 122 -5.82 5.82 -10.15
C THR A 122 -6.79 6.84 -10.73
N LEU A 123 -7.26 6.61 -11.97
CA LEU A 123 -8.26 7.45 -12.61
C LEU A 123 -9.56 7.52 -11.79
N HIS A 124 -10.00 6.39 -11.24
CA HIS A 124 -11.25 6.28 -10.48
C HIS A 124 -11.03 6.37 -8.97
N GLN A 125 -9.77 6.34 -8.51
CA GLN A 125 -9.39 6.34 -7.09
C GLN A 125 -10.08 5.24 -6.29
N LYS A 126 -10.10 4.02 -6.87
CA LYS A 126 -10.80 2.88 -6.29
C LYS A 126 -10.04 1.58 -6.52
N ILE A 127 -10.23 0.66 -5.58
CA ILE A 127 -9.87 -0.76 -5.71
C ILE A 127 -11.17 -1.55 -5.58
N LYS A 128 -11.40 -2.48 -6.51
CA LYS A 128 -12.54 -3.40 -6.45
C LYS A 128 -12.05 -4.81 -6.32
N TYR A 129 -12.70 -5.60 -5.47
CA TYR A 129 -12.41 -7.01 -5.31
C TYR A 129 -13.70 -7.77 -4.98
N LEU A 130 -13.69 -9.06 -5.24
CA LEU A 130 -14.85 -9.92 -4.99
C LEU A 130 -14.68 -10.59 -3.62
N SER A 131 -15.69 -10.44 -2.76
CA SER A 131 -15.73 -11.07 -1.45
C SER A 131 -17.09 -11.69 -1.22
N ARG A 132 -17.12 -13.00 -0.99
CA ARG A 132 -18.37 -13.76 -0.73
C ARG A 132 -19.47 -13.50 -1.76
N GLY A 133 -19.09 -13.44 -3.05
CA GLY A 133 -20.03 -13.22 -4.14
C GLY A 133 -20.46 -11.76 -4.33
N LYS A 134 -19.90 -10.84 -3.57
CA LYS A 134 -20.19 -9.40 -3.67
C LYS A 134 -18.96 -8.61 -4.06
N ILE A 135 -19.16 -7.54 -4.82
CA ILE A 135 -18.09 -6.60 -5.16
C ILE A 135 -17.95 -5.62 -4.01
N GLU A 136 -16.74 -5.60 -3.41
CA GLU A 136 -16.36 -4.65 -2.39
C GLU A 136 -15.42 -3.60 -2.98
N GLU A 137 -15.39 -2.40 -2.38
CA GLU A 137 -14.58 -1.30 -2.85
C GLU A 137 -13.71 -0.74 -1.73
N ILE A 138 -12.48 -0.33 -2.08
CA ILE A 138 -11.62 0.47 -1.23
C ILE A 138 -11.42 1.80 -1.93
N LEU A 139 -11.71 2.91 -1.23
CA LEU A 139 -11.60 4.25 -1.79
C LEU A 139 -10.23 4.84 -1.52
N GLY A 140 -9.65 5.47 -2.55
CA GLY A 140 -8.45 6.27 -2.38
C GLY A 140 -8.76 7.60 -1.71
N ASP A 141 -7.78 8.15 -1.02
CA ASP A 141 -7.84 9.47 -0.40
C ASP A 141 -6.94 10.42 -1.16
N GLN A 142 -7.52 11.23 -2.05
CA GLN A 142 -6.76 12.16 -2.90
C GLN A 142 -6.10 13.28 -2.09
N THR A 143 -6.74 13.74 -1.02
CA THR A 143 -6.15 14.76 -0.14
C THR A 143 -4.89 14.22 0.52
N MET A 144 -4.95 13.01 1.05
CA MET A 144 -3.81 12.32 1.65
C MET A 144 -2.69 12.09 0.61
N ALA A 145 -3.05 11.69 -0.62
CA ALA A 145 -2.09 11.49 -1.70
C ALA A 145 -1.33 12.77 -2.03
N ARG A 146 -2.04 13.91 -2.10
CA ARG A 146 -1.42 15.21 -2.37
C ARG A 146 -0.53 15.67 -1.22
N GLN A 147 -0.95 15.44 0.02
CA GLN A 147 -0.13 15.74 1.19
C GLN A 147 1.19 14.96 1.16
N CYS A 148 1.15 13.68 0.79
CA CYS A 148 2.34 12.86 0.64
C CYS A 148 3.24 13.37 -0.50
N MET A 149 2.67 13.78 -1.62
CA MET A 149 3.42 14.33 -2.74
C MET A 149 4.14 15.62 -2.34
N ILE A 150 3.48 16.52 -1.62
CA ILE A 150 4.07 17.78 -1.14
C ILE A 150 5.20 17.48 -0.15
N ALA A 151 5.01 16.52 0.76
CA ALA A 151 6.01 16.14 1.74
C ALA A 151 7.26 15.51 1.11
N ALA A 152 7.14 14.94 -0.10
CA ALA A 152 8.26 14.33 -0.82
C ALA A 152 9.14 15.34 -1.55
N ILE A 153 8.65 16.57 -1.76
CA ILE A 153 9.42 17.63 -2.37
C ILE A 153 10.35 18.25 -1.34
#